data_7d3a5a5ab1bd80a66196d09110dfcd5e
#
_entry.id   7d3a5a5ab1bd80a66196d09110dfcd5e
#
_cell.length_a   1.000
_cell.length_b   1.000
_cell.length_c   1.000
_cell.angle_alpha   90.00
_cell.angle_beta   90.00
_cell.angle_gamma   90.00
#
_symmetry.space_group_name_H-M   'P 1'
#
loop_
_entity.id
_entity.type
_entity.pdbx_description
1 polymer ?
#
loop_
_entity_poly.entity_id
_entity_poly.type
_entity_poly.pdbx_seq_one_letter_code
_entity_poly.pdbx_strand_id
1 'polypeptide(L)'
;MYQVLTPSRSSTLALRHLNYHVRHWGPEHSDLPTLVLLHGWMDVSASYQFTVDALRQQRRIIAPDWRGFGLTTGAPVDHYVFADYLADLDLLLD
;
A
#
# COMPACT_ATOMS: atom_id res chain seq x y z
N MET A 1 14.66 -15.61 13.45
CA MET A 1 14.09 -14.32 13.05
C MET A 1 14.08 -14.20 11.54
N TYR A 2 12.97 -13.77 10.99
CA TYR A 2 12.86 -13.59 9.54
C TYR A 2 13.76 -12.44 9.07
N GLN A 3 14.49 -12.66 7.99
CA GLN A 3 15.35 -11.63 7.42
C GLN A 3 14.70 -11.09 6.13
N VAL A 4 14.54 -9.77 6.10
CA VAL A 4 13.98 -9.09 4.95
C VAL A 4 15.00 -9.10 3.81
N LEU A 5 14.59 -9.59 2.63
CA LEU A 5 15.43 -9.60 1.43
C LEU A 5 15.35 -8.28 0.67
N THR A 6 14.13 -7.74 0.54
CA THR A 6 13.90 -6.48 -0.14
C THR A 6 13.29 -5.49 0.86
N PRO A 7 14.07 -4.52 1.36
CA PRO A 7 13.55 -3.58 2.34
C PRO A 7 12.49 -2.65 1.75
N SER A 8 11.52 -2.28 2.56
CA SER A 8 10.46 -1.36 2.16
C SER A 8 10.82 0.09 2.46
N ARG A 9 10.19 0.99 1.74
CA ARG A 9 10.20 2.43 1.99
C ARG A 9 8.76 2.87 2.22
N SER A 10 8.58 3.96 2.96
CA SER A 10 7.26 4.51 3.24
C SER A 10 7.13 5.91 2.65
N SER A 11 5.94 6.21 2.14
CA SER A 11 5.58 7.57 1.77
C SER A 11 4.17 7.87 2.26
N THR A 12 3.83 9.15 2.34
CA THR A 12 2.50 9.60 2.71
C THR A 12 1.95 10.45 1.58
N LEU A 13 0.72 10.15 1.17
CA LEU A 13 0.05 10.83 0.09
C LEU A 13 -1.29 11.37 0.58
N ALA A 14 -1.54 12.67 0.36
CA ALA A 14 -2.81 13.27 0.73
C ALA A 14 -3.87 12.91 -0.30
N LEU A 15 -4.91 12.17 0.13
CA LEU A 15 -6.03 11.78 -0.70
C LEU A 15 -7.33 12.06 0.05
N ARG A 16 -8.23 12.84 -0.54
CA ARG A 16 -9.56 13.09 0.03
C ARG A 16 -9.54 13.47 1.51
N HIS A 17 -8.63 14.37 1.89
CA HIS A 17 -8.43 14.85 3.28
C HIS A 17 -7.84 13.82 4.24
N LEU A 18 -7.37 12.70 3.71
CA LEU A 18 -6.68 11.68 4.50
C LEU A 18 -5.21 11.65 4.13
N ASN A 19 -4.39 11.20 5.07
CA ASN A 19 -2.98 10.95 4.83
C ASN A 19 -2.79 9.45 4.63
N TYR A 20 -2.69 9.05 3.37
CA TYR A 20 -2.52 7.65 2.99
C TYR A 20 -1.06 7.25 3.12
N HIS A 21 -0.81 6.17 3.86
CA HIS A 21 0.50 5.55 3.91
C HIS A 21 0.62 4.56 2.75
N VAL A 22 1.69 4.69 1.99
CA VAL A 22 1.99 3.77 0.88
C VAL A 22 3.36 3.16 1.13
N ARG A 23 3.43 1.84 1.13
CA ARG A 23 4.67 1.11 1.27
C ARG A 23 5.21 0.77 -0.11
N HIS A 24 6.51 0.96 -0.29
CA HIS A 24 7.17 0.78 -1.58
C HIS A 24 8.29 -0.24 -1.45
N TRP A 25 8.46 -1.05 -2.49
CA TRP A 25 9.59 -1.95 -2.62
C TRP A 25 10.16 -1.86 -4.02
N GLY A 26 11.45 -2.17 -4.14
CA GLY A 26 12.12 -2.20 -5.43
C GLY A 26 12.43 -0.81 -5.98
N PRO A 27 12.92 -0.73 -7.23
CA PRO A 27 13.28 0.54 -7.84
C PRO A 27 12.07 1.41 -8.11
N GLU A 28 12.24 2.74 -8.05
CA GLU A 28 11.14 3.67 -8.35
C GLU A 28 10.73 3.63 -9.81
N HIS A 29 11.66 3.28 -10.69
CA HIS A 29 11.42 3.18 -12.12
C HIS A 29 11.86 1.80 -12.60
N SER A 30 11.04 1.16 -13.41
CA SER A 30 11.28 -0.16 -13.93
C SER A 30 10.61 -0.29 -15.29
N ASP A 31 11.19 -1.11 -16.18
CA ASP A 31 10.58 -1.43 -17.45
C ASP A 31 9.36 -2.33 -17.31
N LEU A 32 9.24 -2.99 -16.17
CA LEU A 32 8.09 -3.83 -15.87
C LEU A 32 6.95 -2.97 -15.32
N PRO A 33 5.69 -3.36 -15.56
CA PRO A 33 4.57 -2.66 -14.95
C PRO A 33 4.68 -2.63 -13.42
N THR A 34 4.24 -1.55 -12.81
CA THR A 34 4.19 -1.44 -11.35
C THR A 34 3.20 -2.46 -10.80
N LEU A 35 3.64 -3.24 -9.81
CA LEU A 35 2.77 -4.18 -9.12
C LEU A 35 2.13 -3.47 -7.92
N VAL A 36 0.80 -3.49 -7.87
CA VAL A 36 0.04 -2.89 -6.77
C VAL A 36 -0.56 -4.02 -5.93
N LEU A 37 -0.21 -4.07 -4.65
CA LEU A 37 -0.70 -5.09 -3.73
C LEU A 37 -1.73 -4.48 -2.78
N LEU A 38 -2.94 -5.01 -2.78
CA LEU A 38 -4.05 -4.50 -1.97
C LEU A 38 -4.39 -5.50 -0.87
N HIS A 39 -4.28 -5.06 0.39
CA HIS A 39 -4.57 -5.95 1.52
C HIS A 39 -6.08 -6.12 1.70
N GLY A 40 -6.47 -7.23 2.35
CA GLY A 40 -7.85 -7.49 2.68
C GLY A 40 -8.32 -6.73 3.91
N TRP A 41 -9.58 -6.93 4.25
CA TRP A 41 -10.18 -6.33 5.43
C TRP A 41 -9.42 -6.78 6.68
N MET A 42 -9.17 -5.84 7.61
CA MET A 42 -8.44 -6.12 8.85
C MET A 42 -6.99 -6.52 8.67
N ASP A 43 -6.36 -6.07 7.56
CA ASP A 43 -4.96 -6.34 7.28
C ASP A 43 -4.21 -5.02 7.04
N VAL A 44 -2.93 -5.09 6.72
CA VAL A 44 -2.09 -3.91 6.47
C VAL A 44 -1.07 -4.21 5.37
N SER A 45 -0.53 -3.15 4.77
CA SER A 45 0.45 -3.28 3.68
C SER A 45 1.72 -4.02 4.11
N ALA A 46 2.12 -3.89 5.38
CA ALA A 46 3.33 -4.55 5.88
C ALA A 46 3.27 -6.07 5.76
N SER A 47 2.09 -6.67 5.72
CA SER A 47 1.91 -8.12 5.58
C SER A 47 2.47 -8.64 4.26
N TYR A 48 2.61 -7.78 3.24
CA TYR A 48 3.12 -8.18 1.94
C TYR A 48 4.62 -8.38 1.88
N GLN A 49 5.37 -8.08 2.96
CA GLN A 49 6.82 -8.24 2.95
C GLN A 49 7.25 -9.65 2.53
N PHE A 50 6.56 -10.67 3.05
CA PHE A 50 6.88 -12.06 2.71
C PHE A 50 6.63 -12.35 1.23
N THR A 51 5.54 -11.81 0.67
CA THR A 51 5.20 -11.98 -0.74
C THR A 51 6.25 -11.32 -1.63
N VAL A 52 6.64 -10.09 -1.30
CA VAL A 52 7.64 -9.34 -2.06
C VAL A 52 8.98 -10.10 -2.07
N ASP A 53 9.41 -10.58 -0.90
CA ASP A 53 10.67 -11.31 -0.80
C ASP A 53 10.63 -12.60 -1.62
N ALA A 54 9.47 -13.27 -1.66
CA ALA A 54 9.32 -14.52 -2.43
C ALA A 54 9.34 -14.28 -3.94
N LEU A 55 8.87 -13.13 -4.41
CA LEU A 55 8.82 -12.81 -5.83
C LEU A 55 10.22 -12.60 -6.44
N ARG A 56 11.14 -12.02 -5.68
CA ARG A 56 12.53 -11.78 -6.12
C ARG A 56 12.61 -11.06 -7.46
N GLN A 57 11.73 -10.08 -7.69
CA GLN A 57 11.68 -9.33 -8.94
C GLN A 57 12.18 -7.91 -8.75
N GLN A 58 12.92 -7.41 -9.75
CA GLN A 58 13.41 -6.03 -9.77
C GLN A 58 12.39 -5.13 -10.44
N ARG A 59 11.25 -4.93 -9.78
CA ARG A 59 10.18 -4.05 -10.26
C ARG A 59 9.70 -3.15 -9.15
N ARG A 60 9.06 -2.06 -9.56
CA ARG A 60 8.40 -1.18 -8.60
C ARG A 60 7.17 -1.89 -8.05
N ILE A 61 7.10 -1.97 -6.72
CA ILE A 61 5.98 -2.58 -6.01
C ILE A 61 5.46 -1.56 -5.00
N ILE A 62 4.16 -1.33 -4.99
CA ILE A 62 3.53 -0.43 -4.01
C ILE A 62 2.37 -1.15 -3.34
N ALA A 63 2.14 -0.81 -2.08
CA ALA A 63 1.01 -1.33 -1.31
C ALA A 63 0.51 -0.24 -0.36
N PRO A 64 -0.66 0.33 -0.63
CA PRO A 64 -1.24 1.30 0.31
C PRO A 64 -1.84 0.61 1.52
N ASP A 65 -1.86 1.30 2.65
CA ASP A 65 -2.73 0.93 3.77
C ASP A 65 -4.07 1.61 3.53
N TRP A 66 -5.15 0.84 3.49
CA TRP A 66 -6.48 1.39 3.31
C TRP A 66 -6.84 2.36 4.43
N ARG A 67 -7.75 3.31 4.16
CA ARG A 67 -8.22 4.25 5.17
C ARG A 67 -8.65 3.51 6.43
N GLY A 68 -8.21 3.99 7.59
CA GLY A 68 -8.53 3.39 8.87
C GLY A 68 -7.72 2.16 9.24
N PHE A 69 -6.75 1.75 8.39
CA PHE A 69 -5.89 0.59 8.64
C PHE A 69 -4.41 0.97 8.56
N GLY A 70 -3.58 0.19 9.24
CA GLY A 70 -2.15 0.42 9.24
C GLY A 70 -1.79 1.83 9.66
N LEU A 71 -0.94 2.49 8.87
CA LEU A 71 -0.46 3.84 9.16
C LEU A 71 -1.28 4.93 8.45
N THR A 72 -2.29 4.55 7.67
CA THR A 72 -3.19 5.51 7.03
C THR A 72 -4.20 6.03 8.05
N THR A 73 -4.45 7.35 8.03
CA THR A 73 -5.46 7.92 8.91
C THR A 73 -6.86 7.47 8.53
N GLY A 74 -7.74 7.37 9.53
CA GLY A 74 -9.15 7.08 9.30
C GLY A 74 -9.95 8.38 9.24
N ALA A 75 -11.09 8.33 8.56
CA ALA A 75 -12.04 9.42 8.58
C ALA A 75 -12.80 9.41 9.92
N PRO A 76 -13.28 10.56 10.41
CA PRO A 76 -14.05 10.61 11.67
C PRO A 76 -15.49 10.12 11.46
N VAL A 77 -15.64 8.85 11.10
CA VAL A 77 -16.93 8.22 10.82
C VAL A 77 -17.02 6.90 11.57
N ASP A 78 -18.24 6.43 11.82
CA ASP A 78 -18.47 5.21 12.59
C ASP A 78 -18.22 3.93 11.78
N HIS A 79 -18.23 4.04 10.45
CA HIS A 79 -18.04 2.88 9.58
C HIS A 79 -17.46 3.32 8.25
N TYR A 80 -16.93 2.33 7.50
CA TYR A 80 -16.32 2.56 6.19
C TYR A 80 -17.14 1.87 5.12
N VAL A 81 -17.41 2.58 4.01
CA VAL A 81 -18.18 2.08 2.88
C VAL A 81 -17.23 1.63 1.77
N PHE A 82 -17.48 0.46 1.19
CA PHE A 82 -16.63 -0.10 0.15
C PHE A 82 -16.40 0.87 -1.02
N ALA A 83 -17.40 1.65 -1.39
CA ALA A 83 -17.27 2.64 -2.46
C ALA A 83 -16.17 3.67 -2.18
N ASP A 84 -15.92 4.02 -0.91
CA ASP A 84 -14.85 4.95 -0.55
C ASP A 84 -13.48 4.36 -0.87
N TYR A 85 -13.29 3.06 -0.66
CA TYR A 85 -12.03 2.40 -0.98
C TYR A 85 -11.77 2.40 -2.48
N LEU A 86 -12.80 2.20 -3.30
CA LEU A 86 -12.67 2.26 -4.75
C LEU A 86 -12.28 3.67 -5.22
N ALA A 87 -12.89 4.70 -4.63
CA ALA A 87 -12.55 6.08 -4.95
C ALA A 87 -11.11 6.41 -4.55
N ASP A 88 -10.68 5.95 -3.36
CA ASP A 88 -9.31 6.14 -2.90
C ASP A 88 -8.31 5.48 -3.85
N LEU A 89 -8.60 4.26 -4.29
CA LEU A 89 -7.74 3.53 -5.21
C LEU A 89 -7.63 4.26 -6.55
N ASP A 90 -8.73 4.75 -7.08
CA ASP A 90 -8.76 5.47 -8.35
C ASP A 90 -7.86 6.72 -8.27
N LEU A 91 -7.95 7.48 -7.18
CA LEU A 91 -7.11 8.66 -6.97
C LEU A 91 -5.65 8.30 -6.77
N LEU A 92 -5.37 7.20 -6.09
CA LEU A 92 -4.01 6.73 -5.84
C LEU A 92 -3.30 6.39 -7.15
N LEU A 93 -4.03 5.79 -8.10
CA LEU A 93 -3.44 5.31 -9.35
C LEU A 93 -3.32 6.39 -10.43
N ASP A 94 -3.89 7.56 -10.20
CA ASP A 94 -3.76 8.70 -11.13
C ASP A 94 -2.36 9.32 -11.13
#